data_8a64cbbc3ebc9d9fcaa01c1b2e96a92b
#
_entry.id   8a64cbbc3ebc9d9fcaa01c1b2e96a92b
#
_cell.length_a   1.000
_cell.length_b   1.000
_cell.length_c   1.000
_cell.angle_alpha   90.00
_cell.angle_beta   90.00
_cell.angle_gamma   90.00
#
_symmetry.space_group_name_H-M   'P 1'
#
loop_
_entity.id
_entity.type
_entity.pdbx_description
1 polymer ?
#
loop_
_entity_poly.entity_id
_entity_poly.type
_entity_poly.pdbx_seq_one_letter_code
_entity_poly.pdbx_strand_id
1 'polypeptide(L)'
;NPALDIAFFVKTAAEYWWSSDIRIDDSTRIWVVNAGGGIGPHPKSETKSASGTKLFHIRAVRNPKAVIYPAIHFVDKGDGTIYDQNTGLTWQKLQPVDAMTWEEALIYSRTITLAGQTDWRLPNIKELQSLNDPARCKPSVDTHSFPGMLTSTYWSSTTQQNAAGRAWVLQTEYGIVTYFDKSMKENLLLVRGSADSTGSEPEIVDMQEAVIPGGTFVMGDHFAFVDPSHPSDETPLHTVKVNAFAMAKFETSNRFYAAFLNRALAADEIQIRDNTVYKAGSDEILCYTHEYASWYSLSFQGSTFTIANLRADHPMVGVRWAGAAAFCNWLSRENGLEECYEEGTWRCDFSRNGYRLPTEAEWEFAGRGGHLNPYTIYPNGDTIERNQVNLPDSGDPYESGEYPHTTPVGFYDGSLKQKSDYLWPGPAANYQTVDGANGFGLYDMQGNVWELVNDWYGQNYYSLSPQDNPQGPGSGFIMPDGKPYHGMRGGNWYNGLVINGINDGHSRVANRNPSYYRGPQDPNHPWYHVGFRVARSISQGETRVSATEIQNPAGLCLLPNYPNPFNATTIISFRLPKAGAVT
;
A
#
# COMPACT_ATOMS: atom_id res chain seq x y z
N ASN A 1 -16.37 -11.72 5.72
CA ASN A 1 -16.37 -12.88 6.59
C ASN A 1 -16.28 -14.16 5.76
N PRO A 2 -15.26 -14.96 5.80
CA PRO A 2 -14.41 -15.28 6.94
C PRO A 2 -13.15 -14.39 7.06
N ALA A 3 -12.50 -14.43 8.24
CA ALA A 3 -11.21 -13.78 8.48
C ALA A 3 -10.01 -14.54 7.87
N LEU A 4 -10.28 -15.45 6.95
CA LEU A 4 -9.30 -16.23 6.19
C LEU A 4 -9.38 -15.84 4.73
N ASP A 5 -8.26 -15.74 4.08
CA ASP A 5 -8.19 -15.52 2.63
C ASP A 5 -8.75 -16.74 1.89
N ILE A 6 -9.92 -16.55 1.24
CA ILE A 6 -10.62 -17.61 0.54
C ILE A 6 -9.93 -18.01 -0.78
N ALA A 7 -9.00 -17.21 -1.28
CA ALA A 7 -8.18 -17.56 -2.44
C ALA A 7 -7.21 -18.70 -2.11
N PHE A 8 -6.70 -18.73 -0.87
CA PHE A 8 -5.80 -19.78 -0.38
C PHE A 8 -6.51 -20.88 0.41
N PHE A 9 -7.66 -20.57 1.04
CA PHE A 9 -8.35 -21.48 1.93
C PHE A 9 -9.78 -21.77 1.44
N VAL A 10 -9.88 -22.70 0.50
CA VAL A 10 -11.16 -23.11 -0.08
C VAL A 10 -12.06 -23.74 1.00
N LYS A 11 -13.31 -23.30 1.08
CA LYS A 11 -14.35 -23.70 2.05
C LYS A 11 -14.03 -23.30 3.49
N THR A 12 -14.42 -22.11 3.84
CA THR A 12 -14.54 -21.68 5.24
C THR A 12 -16.03 -21.62 5.59
N ALA A 13 -16.52 -22.58 6.33
CA ALA A 13 -17.75 -22.36 7.08
C ALA A 13 -17.46 -21.28 8.15
N ALA A 14 -18.44 -20.46 8.49
CA ALA A 14 -18.30 -19.44 9.55
C ALA A 14 -18.30 -20.10 10.94
N GLU A 15 -17.35 -20.99 11.21
CA GLU A 15 -17.26 -21.77 12.42
C GLU A 15 -15.89 -21.69 13.08
N TYR A 16 -15.47 -22.71 13.78
CA TYR A 16 -14.29 -22.71 14.64
C TYR A 16 -13.25 -23.72 14.16
N TRP A 17 -11.98 -23.40 14.38
CA TRP A 17 -10.86 -24.31 14.13
C TRP A 17 -10.16 -24.64 15.45
N TRP A 18 -9.90 -25.94 15.69
CA TRP A 18 -9.10 -26.39 16.81
C TRP A 18 -7.63 -26.00 16.64
N SER A 19 -7.01 -25.55 17.76
CA SER A 19 -5.55 -25.55 17.88
C SER A 19 -5.08 -26.85 18.59
N SER A 20 -3.76 -27.02 18.71
CA SER A 20 -3.16 -28.07 19.56
C SER A 20 -3.08 -27.66 21.03
N ASP A 21 -3.32 -26.39 21.35
CA ASP A 21 -3.00 -25.81 22.65
C ASP A 21 -4.15 -25.96 23.64
N ILE A 22 -3.86 -26.59 24.77
CA ILE A 22 -4.79 -26.77 25.87
C ILE A 22 -4.71 -25.52 26.77
N ARG A 23 -5.85 -25.06 27.30
CA ARG A 23 -5.86 -23.99 28.27
C ARG A 23 -5.13 -24.41 29.55
N ILE A 24 -4.19 -23.59 30.01
CA ILE A 24 -3.22 -23.99 31.05
C ILE A 24 -3.84 -24.34 32.42
N ASP A 25 -4.92 -23.67 32.76
CA ASP A 25 -5.61 -23.88 34.04
C ASP A 25 -6.83 -24.83 33.97
N ASP A 26 -7.18 -25.30 32.76
CA ASP A 26 -8.31 -26.19 32.51
C ASP A 26 -8.07 -27.13 31.36
N SER A 27 -7.61 -28.32 31.63
CA SER A 27 -7.30 -29.35 30.63
C SER A 27 -8.49 -29.85 29.82
N THR A 28 -9.72 -29.51 30.23
CA THR A 28 -10.95 -29.85 29.49
C THR A 28 -11.23 -28.89 28.35
N ARG A 29 -10.50 -27.76 28.26
CA ARG A 29 -10.64 -26.72 27.24
C ARG A 29 -9.42 -26.66 26.35
N ILE A 30 -9.68 -26.34 25.10
CA ILE A 30 -8.66 -26.17 24.06
C ILE A 30 -8.90 -24.84 23.37
N TRP A 31 -7.83 -24.19 22.93
CA TRP A 31 -7.92 -22.94 22.19
C TRP A 31 -8.50 -23.16 20.80
N VAL A 32 -9.33 -22.26 20.35
CA VAL A 32 -9.91 -22.28 19.03
C VAL A 32 -9.86 -20.88 18.40
N VAL A 33 -9.82 -20.85 17.09
CA VAL A 33 -9.98 -19.63 16.29
C VAL A 33 -11.33 -19.70 15.60
N ASN A 34 -12.14 -18.65 15.68
CA ASN A 34 -13.37 -18.59 14.92
C ASN A 34 -13.19 -17.87 13.57
N ALA A 35 -14.10 -18.11 12.65
CA ALA A 35 -14.05 -17.53 11.30
C ALA A 35 -14.12 -15.99 11.28
N GLY A 36 -14.56 -15.36 12.35
CA GLY A 36 -14.56 -13.90 12.53
C GLY A 36 -13.24 -13.34 13.06
N GLY A 37 -12.22 -14.20 13.31
CA GLY A 37 -10.91 -13.80 13.81
C GLY A 37 -10.76 -13.82 15.32
N GLY A 38 -11.83 -14.10 16.10
CA GLY A 38 -11.73 -14.22 17.56
C GLY A 38 -10.99 -15.48 17.98
N ILE A 39 -10.27 -15.40 19.10
CA ILE A 39 -9.52 -16.51 19.72
C ILE A 39 -10.00 -16.69 21.14
N GLY A 40 -10.37 -17.92 21.51
CA GLY A 40 -10.83 -18.22 22.87
C GLY A 40 -10.84 -19.71 23.18
N PRO A 41 -10.91 -20.08 24.48
CA PRO A 41 -10.91 -21.48 24.90
C PRO A 41 -12.31 -22.07 24.88
N HIS A 42 -12.48 -23.20 24.22
CA HIS A 42 -13.74 -23.95 24.15
C HIS A 42 -13.61 -25.34 24.80
N PRO A 43 -14.68 -25.87 25.43
CA PRO A 43 -14.69 -27.25 25.92
C PRO A 43 -14.40 -28.24 24.78
N LYS A 44 -13.53 -29.21 25.02
CA LYS A 44 -13.21 -30.29 24.07
C LYS A 44 -14.44 -31.09 23.64
N SER A 45 -15.45 -31.16 24.53
CA SER A 45 -16.71 -31.88 24.32
C SER A 45 -17.84 -31.00 23.76
N GLU A 46 -17.56 -29.75 23.42
CA GLU A 46 -18.61 -28.84 22.97
C GLU A 46 -19.09 -29.19 21.55
N THR A 47 -20.34 -29.60 21.43
CA THR A 47 -20.97 -30.04 20.19
C THR A 47 -22.15 -29.18 19.75
N LYS A 48 -22.57 -28.19 20.56
CA LYS A 48 -23.73 -27.34 20.29
C LYS A 48 -23.41 -25.86 20.44
N SER A 49 -23.98 -25.04 19.58
CA SER A 49 -24.02 -23.58 19.68
C SER A 49 -25.47 -23.10 19.67
N ALA A 50 -25.70 -21.80 19.86
CA ALA A 50 -27.03 -21.20 19.77
C ALA A 50 -27.75 -21.46 18.43
N SER A 51 -27.01 -21.75 17.37
CA SER A 51 -27.52 -22.05 16.02
C SER A 51 -27.62 -23.54 15.70
N GLY A 52 -27.39 -24.45 16.63
CA GLY A 52 -27.48 -25.90 16.43
C GLY A 52 -26.16 -26.65 16.65
N THR A 53 -25.90 -27.69 15.87
CA THR A 53 -24.68 -28.51 15.97
C THR A 53 -23.47 -27.68 15.60
N LYS A 54 -22.49 -27.61 16.50
CA LYS A 54 -21.24 -26.89 16.30
C LYS A 54 -20.21 -27.82 15.65
N LEU A 55 -19.73 -27.42 14.49
CA LEU A 55 -18.69 -28.15 13.77
C LEU A 55 -17.36 -27.44 13.95
N PHE A 56 -16.37 -28.19 14.43
CA PHE A 56 -15.00 -27.72 14.55
C PHE A 56 -14.16 -28.30 13.40
N HIS A 57 -13.47 -27.42 12.73
CA HIS A 57 -12.59 -27.78 11.62
C HIS A 57 -11.15 -28.01 12.10
N ILE A 58 -10.39 -28.76 11.34
CA ILE A 58 -8.98 -29.04 11.56
C ILE A 58 -8.22 -28.59 10.32
N ARG A 59 -7.11 -27.86 10.55
CA ARG A 59 -6.09 -27.64 9.54
C ARG A 59 -4.75 -28.11 10.07
N ALA A 60 -4.17 -29.10 9.40
CA ALA A 60 -2.82 -29.57 9.71
C ALA A 60 -1.81 -28.57 9.15
N VAL A 61 -0.84 -28.20 9.97
CA VAL A 61 0.31 -27.40 9.57
C VAL A 61 1.58 -28.24 9.67
N ARG A 62 2.53 -28.03 8.77
CA ARG A 62 3.86 -28.63 8.82
C ARG A 62 4.88 -27.53 8.97
N ASN A 63 5.63 -27.57 10.04
CA ASN A 63 6.81 -26.72 10.20
C ASN A 63 8.07 -27.59 10.01
N PRO A 64 8.87 -27.38 8.96
CA PRO A 64 10.10 -28.13 8.73
C PRO A 64 11.22 -27.76 9.70
N LYS A 65 11.11 -26.62 10.40
CA LYS A 65 12.03 -26.18 11.45
C LYS A 65 11.20 -25.74 12.66
N ALA A 66 11.52 -26.29 13.82
CA ALA A 66 10.97 -25.76 15.07
C ALA A 66 11.48 -24.32 15.25
N VAL A 67 10.57 -23.36 15.27
CA VAL A 67 10.90 -21.98 15.67
C VAL A 67 11.00 -22.01 17.20
N ILE A 68 12.22 -22.00 17.72
CA ILE A 68 12.47 -21.87 19.16
C ILE A 68 12.50 -20.37 19.44
N TYR A 69 11.41 -19.84 20.00
CA TYR A 69 11.42 -18.48 20.54
C TYR A 69 12.28 -18.46 21.82
N PRO A 70 13.18 -17.48 21.99
CA PRO A 70 13.94 -17.36 23.23
C PRO A 70 12.97 -17.18 24.42
N ALA A 71 13.26 -17.84 25.53
CA ALA A 71 12.42 -17.82 26.73
C ALA A 71 12.32 -16.41 27.37
N ILE A 72 13.28 -15.53 27.09
CA ILE A 72 13.29 -14.13 27.51
C ILE A 72 13.61 -13.30 26.25
N HIS A 73 12.61 -12.56 25.79
CA HIS A 73 12.75 -11.70 24.61
C HIS A 73 12.42 -10.24 24.91
N PHE A 74 11.95 -9.93 26.12
CA PHE A 74 11.68 -8.59 26.57
C PHE A 74 12.89 -8.00 27.30
N VAL A 75 13.36 -6.83 26.87
CA VAL A 75 14.49 -6.10 27.44
C VAL A 75 14.01 -4.78 28.02
N ASP A 76 14.15 -4.62 29.32
CA ASP A 76 13.88 -3.36 30.00
C ASP A 76 14.97 -2.34 29.65
N LYS A 77 14.60 -1.21 29.02
CA LYS A 77 15.54 -0.16 28.63
C LYS A 77 15.91 0.77 29.79
N GLY A 78 15.22 0.67 30.92
CA GLY A 78 15.45 1.55 32.08
C GLY A 78 14.88 2.97 31.93
N ASP A 79 14.27 3.30 30.83
CA ASP A 79 13.69 4.61 30.48
C ASP A 79 12.15 4.65 30.53
N GLY A 80 11.53 3.58 31.06
CA GLY A 80 10.08 3.40 31.08
C GLY A 80 9.56 2.64 29.87
N THR A 81 10.43 2.02 29.09
CA THR A 81 10.08 1.23 27.92
C THR A 81 10.65 -0.19 27.98
N ILE A 82 9.98 -1.11 27.28
CA ILE A 82 10.38 -2.50 27.11
C ILE A 82 10.57 -2.77 25.60
N TYR A 83 11.73 -3.25 25.23
CA TYR A 83 12.02 -3.68 23.86
C TYR A 83 11.74 -5.18 23.70
N ASP A 84 10.90 -5.53 22.75
CA ASP A 84 10.61 -6.91 22.36
C ASP A 84 11.55 -7.35 21.23
N GLN A 85 12.49 -8.22 21.54
CA GLN A 85 13.48 -8.73 20.58
C GLN A 85 12.88 -9.61 19.49
N ASN A 86 11.71 -10.20 19.74
CA ASN A 86 11.05 -11.08 18.76
C ASN A 86 10.29 -10.28 17.69
N THR A 87 9.71 -9.14 18.07
CA THR A 87 8.89 -8.32 17.16
C THR A 87 9.58 -7.02 16.74
N GLY A 88 10.69 -6.64 17.41
CA GLY A 88 11.33 -5.35 17.23
C GLY A 88 10.53 -4.16 17.75
N LEU A 89 9.39 -4.42 18.38
CA LEU A 89 8.55 -3.38 18.95
C LEU A 89 9.13 -2.86 20.28
N THR A 90 8.89 -1.59 20.53
CA THR A 90 9.15 -0.99 21.84
C THR A 90 7.83 -0.66 22.50
N TRP A 91 7.59 -1.22 23.68
CA TRP A 91 6.36 -1.09 24.44
C TRP A 91 6.49 -0.12 25.59
N GLN A 92 5.42 0.58 25.92
CA GLN A 92 5.27 1.28 27.18
C GLN A 92 5.32 0.26 28.34
N LYS A 93 6.18 0.49 29.35
CA LYS A 93 6.33 -0.46 30.47
C LYS A 93 5.15 -0.44 31.43
N LEU A 94 4.62 0.74 31.70
CA LEU A 94 3.51 0.96 32.64
C LEU A 94 2.31 1.57 31.90
N GLN A 95 1.15 0.96 32.03
CA GLN A 95 -0.10 1.50 31.48
C GLN A 95 -0.52 2.80 32.18
N PRO A 96 -1.35 3.66 31.56
CA PRO A 96 -2.04 4.76 32.22
C PRO A 96 -2.89 4.26 33.38
N VAL A 97 -3.09 5.11 34.40
CA VAL A 97 -3.87 4.77 35.61
C VAL A 97 -5.36 4.63 35.27
N ASP A 98 -5.87 5.47 34.37
CA ASP A 98 -7.29 5.53 34.03
C ASP A 98 -7.58 4.75 32.74
N ALA A 99 -8.64 3.96 32.75
CA ALA A 99 -9.22 3.34 31.57
C ALA A 99 -9.89 4.40 30.70
N MET A 100 -9.78 4.25 29.38
CA MET A 100 -10.21 5.21 28.37
C MET A 100 -11.17 4.57 27.36
N THR A 101 -12.05 5.37 26.77
CA THR A 101 -12.74 4.96 25.54
C THR A 101 -11.72 4.79 24.41
N TRP A 102 -12.10 4.10 23.36
CA TRP A 102 -11.19 3.85 22.25
C TRP A 102 -10.67 5.14 21.60
N GLU A 103 -11.53 6.15 21.46
CA GLU A 103 -11.15 7.46 20.90
C GLU A 103 -10.23 8.24 21.86
N GLU A 104 -10.55 8.24 23.17
CA GLU A 104 -9.67 8.83 24.19
C GLU A 104 -8.29 8.19 24.18
N ALA A 105 -8.21 6.86 24.01
CA ALA A 105 -6.96 6.12 23.94
C ALA A 105 -6.12 6.47 22.69
N LEU A 106 -6.77 6.67 21.54
CA LEU A 106 -6.11 7.14 20.32
C LEU A 106 -5.57 8.57 20.49
N ILE A 107 -6.33 9.47 21.12
CA ILE A 107 -5.89 10.85 21.40
C ILE A 107 -4.71 10.82 22.37
N TYR A 108 -4.83 10.06 23.46
CA TYR A 108 -3.77 9.91 24.46
C TYR A 108 -2.46 9.44 23.82
N SER A 109 -2.52 8.42 22.96
CA SER A 109 -1.32 7.88 22.30
C SER A 109 -0.54 8.90 21.48
N ARG A 110 -1.21 9.95 20.97
CA ARG A 110 -0.62 11.01 20.14
C ARG A 110 -0.09 12.20 20.93
N THR A 111 -0.55 12.33 22.17
CA THR A 111 -0.20 13.47 23.03
C THR A 111 0.92 13.15 24.02
N ILE A 112 1.19 11.87 24.24
CA ILE A 112 2.21 11.44 25.19
C ILE A 112 3.61 11.60 24.63
N THR A 113 4.53 12.05 25.49
CA THR A 113 5.98 11.95 25.29
C THR A 113 6.51 10.98 26.34
N LEU A 114 7.07 9.84 25.92
CA LEU A 114 7.67 8.85 26.79
C LEU A 114 9.05 8.46 26.25
N ALA A 115 10.06 8.41 27.12
CA ALA A 115 11.46 8.19 26.75
C ALA A 115 11.97 9.17 25.67
N GLY A 116 11.48 10.43 25.68
CA GLY A 116 11.81 11.45 24.69
C GLY A 116 11.21 11.23 23.30
N GLN A 117 10.30 10.27 23.14
CA GLN A 117 9.67 9.90 21.87
C GLN A 117 8.19 10.31 21.86
N THR A 118 7.69 10.70 20.68
CA THR A 118 6.31 11.17 20.47
C THR A 118 5.53 10.32 19.46
N ASP A 119 6.15 9.27 18.90
CA ASP A 119 5.58 8.35 17.90
C ASP A 119 4.85 7.14 18.51
N TRP A 120 4.33 7.30 19.73
CA TRP A 120 3.55 6.27 20.41
C TRP A 120 2.17 6.11 19.80
N ARG A 121 1.72 4.87 19.71
CA ARG A 121 0.40 4.52 19.15
C ARG A 121 -0.25 3.36 19.92
N LEU A 122 -1.55 3.16 19.74
CA LEU A 122 -2.18 1.91 20.12
C LEU A 122 -1.63 0.77 19.25
N PRO A 123 -1.34 -0.41 19.83
CA PRO A 123 -0.97 -1.60 19.07
C PRO A 123 -2.13 -2.06 18.17
N ASN A 124 -1.86 -2.61 17.02
CA ASN A 124 -2.88 -3.39 16.32
C ASN A 124 -3.16 -4.70 17.09
N ILE A 125 -4.23 -5.41 16.73
CA ILE A 125 -4.62 -6.60 17.50
C ILE A 125 -3.59 -7.73 17.46
N LYS A 126 -2.83 -7.89 16.38
CA LYS A 126 -1.76 -8.89 16.26
C LYS A 126 -0.56 -8.54 17.13
N GLU A 127 -0.18 -7.26 17.14
CA GLU A 127 0.89 -6.75 18.02
C GLU A 127 0.48 -6.92 19.50
N LEU A 128 -0.74 -6.54 19.86
CA LEU A 128 -1.23 -6.71 21.24
C LEU A 128 -1.27 -8.19 21.64
N GLN A 129 -1.66 -9.05 20.72
CA GLN A 129 -1.68 -10.50 20.93
C GLN A 129 -0.28 -11.10 21.11
N SER A 130 0.79 -10.49 20.58
CA SER A 130 2.16 -10.97 20.76
C SER A 130 2.63 -10.91 22.21
N LEU A 131 1.98 -10.11 23.06
CA LEU A 131 2.24 -10.07 24.50
C LEU A 131 1.64 -11.27 25.25
N ASN A 132 0.74 -12.01 24.60
CA ASN A 132 0.05 -13.14 25.23
C ASN A 132 0.97 -14.37 25.33
N ASP A 133 1.20 -14.83 26.54
CA ASP A 133 1.93 -16.07 26.82
C ASP A 133 0.93 -17.20 27.11
N PRO A 134 0.77 -18.20 26.23
CA PRO A 134 -0.18 -19.30 26.44
C PRO A 134 0.17 -20.19 27.64
N ALA A 135 1.38 -20.05 28.17
CA ALA A 135 1.81 -20.73 29.39
C ALA A 135 1.45 -19.99 30.68
N ARG A 136 0.71 -18.85 30.58
CA ARG A 136 0.30 -18.02 31.72
C ARG A 136 -1.20 -17.75 31.70
N CYS A 137 -1.74 -17.42 32.88
CA CYS A 137 -3.10 -16.90 33.02
C CYS A 137 -3.17 -15.97 34.24
N LYS A 138 -4.12 -15.04 34.24
CA LYS A 138 -4.45 -14.12 35.35
C LYS A 138 -3.27 -13.26 35.85
N PRO A 139 -2.55 -12.53 35.02
CA PRO A 139 -2.75 -12.32 33.60
C PRO A 139 -1.92 -13.28 32.70
N SER A 140 -2.33 -13.38 31.45
CA SER A 140 -1.68 -14.18 30.40
C SER A 140 -0.49 -13.48 29.75
N VAL A 141 0.14 -12.54 30.45
CA VAL A 141 1.29 -11.75 29.98
C VAL A 141 2.45 -11.84 30.95
N ASP A 142 3.65 -11.51 30.52
CA ASP A 142 4.81 -11.49 31.40
C ASP A 142 4.80 -10.27 32.33
N THR A 143 4.35 -10.48 33.56
CA THR A 143 4.29 -9.43 34.60
C THR A 143 5.65 -8.99 35.14
N HIS A 144 6.74 -9.71 34.81
CA HIS A 144 8.08 -9.26 35.14
C HIS A 144 8.48 -8.09 34.24
N SER A 145 8.25 -8.23 32.95
CA SER A 145 8.52 -7.17 31.97
C SER A 145 7.46 -6.07 31.99
N PHE A 146 6.19 -6.43 32.20
CA PHE A 146 5.04 -5.51 32.23
C PHE A 146 4.36 -5.51 33.60
N PRO A 147 4.99 -4.96 34.65
CA PRO A 147 4.50 -5.04 36.03
C PRO A 147 3.18 -4.28 36.24
N GLY A 148 2.82 -3.38 35.33
CA GLY A 148 1.56 -2.63 35.37
C GLY A 148 0.40 -3.32 34.67
N MET A 149 0.64 -4.38 33.88
CA MET A 149 -0.47 -5.06 33.19
C MET A 149 -1.30 -5.90 34.16
N LEU A 150 -2.57 -5.53 34.25
CA LEU A 150 -3.55 -6.18 35.12
C LEU A 150 -4.27 -7.30 34.36
N THR A 151 -4.94 -8.16 35.11
CA THR A 151 -5.97 -9.07 34.61
C THR A 151 -7.18 -8.23 34.17
N SER A 152 -7.21 -7.77 32.95
CA SER A 152 -8.19 -6.82 32.43
C SER A 152 -8.30 -6.91 30.90
N THR A 153 -9.00 -5.96 30.30
CA THR A 153 -9.16 -5.81 28.85
C THR A 153 -8.34 -4.63 28.37
N TYR A 154 -7.68 -4.82 27.20
CA TYR A 154 -6.80 -3.81 26.59
C TYR A 154 -7.23 -3.52 25.16
N TRP A 155 -7.31 -2.23 24.82
CA TRP A 155 -7.64 -1.77 23.47
C TRP A 155 -6.53 -2.08 22.47
N SER A 156 -6.95 -2.51 21.27
CA SER A 156 -6.12 -2.38 20.07
C SER A 156 -6.62 -1.24 19.18
N SER A 157 -5.78 -0.79 18.23
CA SER A 157 -6.20 0.18 17.20
C SER A 157 -7.08 -0.45 16.11
N THR A 158 -7.25 -1.76 16.08
CA THR A 158 -7.95 -2.49 15.03
C THR A 158 -9.46 -2.42 15.20
N THR A 159 -10.15 -1.77 14.28
CA THR A 159 -11.61 -1.74 14.21
C THR A 159 -12.16 -3.09 13.73
N GLN A 160 -13.31 -3.51 14.24
CA GLN A 160 -14.00 -4.69 13.72
C GLN A 160 -14.61 -4.39 12.34
N GLN A 161 -14.19 -5.11 11.31
CA GLN A 161 -14.53 -4.86 9.90
C GLN A 161 -16.06 -4.75 9.64
N ASN A 162 -16.89 -5.54 10.31
CA ASN A 162 -18.34 -5.56 10.09
C ASN A 162 -19.14 -4.72 11.12
N ALA A 163 -18.46 -3.97 12.01
CA ALA A 163 -19.07 -3.14 13.03
C ALA A 163 -18.12 -2.00 13.42
N ALA A 164 -18.17 -0.89 12.68
CA ALA A 164 -17.28 0.25 12.87
C ALA A 164 -17.32 0.85 14.29
N GLY A 165 -18.43 0.69 15.02
CA GLY A 165 -18.55 1.08 16.45
C GLY A 165 -17.82 0.15 17.42
N ARG A 166 -17.10 -0.88 16.94
CA ARG A 166 -16.39 -1.85 17.77
C ARG A 166 -14.91 -1.95 17.40
N ALA A 167 -14.08 -2.19 18.38
CA ALA A 167 -12.65 -2.45 18.20
C ALA A 167 -12.25 -3.78 18.87
N TRP A 168 -11.20 -4.38 18.34
CA TRP A 168 -10.61 -5.59 18.88
C TRP A 168 -9.86 -5.30 20.18
N VAL A 169 -9.95 -6.24 21.12
CA VAL A 169 -9.34 -6.18 22.44
C VAL A 169 -8.65 -7.50 22.79
N LEU A 170 -7.66 -7.41 23.67
CA LEU A 170 -7.06 -8.54 24.36
C LEU A 170 -7.55 -8.56 25.81
N GLN A 171 -8.19 -9.66 26.22
CA GLN A 171 -8.53 -9.92 27.62
C GLN A 171 -7.42 -10.76 28.26
N THR A 172 -6.63 -10.15 29.12
CA THR A 172 -5.43 -10.77 29.71
C THR A 172 -5.72 -11.81 30.80
N GLU A 173 -6.96 -12.01 31.17
CA GLU A 173 -7.28 -13.09 32.12
C GLU A 173 -6.79 -14.45 31.60
N TYR A 174 -7.02 -14.72 30.33
CA TYR A 174 -6.62 -15.96 29.65
C TYR A 174 -6.02 -15.74 28.26
N GLY A 175 -5.85 -14.51 27.79
CA GLY A 175 -5.38 -14.22 26.45
C GLY A 175 -6.47 -14.30 25.36
N ILE A 176 -7.72 -14.00 25.73
CA ILE A 176 -8.84 -14.04 24.79
C ILE A 176 -8.81 -12.81 23.88
N VAL A 177 -8.88 -13.03 22.57
CA VAL A 177 -9.04 -11.98 21.56
C VAL A 177 -10.50 -11.90 21.14
N THR A 178 -11.13 -10.76 21.43
CA THR A 178 -12.54 -10.49 21.13
C THR A 178 -12.71 -9.01 20.74
N TYR A 179 -13.93 -8.50 20.71
CA TYR A 179 -14.20 -7.09 20.38
C TYR A 179 -15.22 -6.48 21.35
N PHE A 180 -15.05 -5.18 21.62
CA PHE A 180 -15.94 -4.39 22.47
C PHE A 180 -16.42 -3.13 21.75
N ASP A 181 -17.52 -2.54 22.24
CA ASP A 181 -18.00 -1.26 21.74
C ASP A 181 -17.01 -0.15 22.11
N LYS A 182 -16.65 0.69 21.16
CA LYS A 182 -15.63 1.76 21.31
C LYS A 182 -15.96 2.78 22.40
N SER A 183 -17.23 2.86 22.81
CA SER A 183 -17.70 3.71 23.93
C SER A 183 -17.37 3.16 25.32
N MET A 184 -16.97 1.89 25.43
CA MET A 184 -16.54 1.31 26.70
C MET A 184 -15.19 1.89 27.11
N LYS A 185 -14.92 1.93 28.42
CA LYS A 185 -13.61 2.32 28.94
C LYS A 185 -12.80 1.09 29.28
N GLU A 186 -11.69 0.91 28.59
CA GLU A 186 -10.77 -0.21 28.78
C GLU A 186 -9.34 0.30 28.95
N ASN A 187 -8.46 -0.58 29.42
CA ASN A 187 -7.05 -0.25 29.55
C ASN A 187 -6.36 -0.16 28.18
N LEU A 188 -5.19 0.43 28.18
CA LEU A 188 -4.34 0.49 27.00
C LEU A 188 -2.88 0.30 27.38
N LEU A 189 -2.10 -0.20 26.45
CA LEU A 189 -0.65 -0.19 26.50
C LEU A 189 -0.16 0.31 25.15
N LEU A 190 0.74 1.27 25.16
CA LEU A 190 1.22 1.87 23.92
C LEU A 190 2.43 1.13 23.37
N VAL A 191 2.57 1.20 22.06
CA VAL A 191 3.67 0.61 21.31
C VAL A 191 4.24 1.64 20.35
N ARG A 192 5.52 1.53 20.02
CA ARG A 192 6.20 2.25 18.95
C ARG A 192 7.08 1.30 18.14
N GLY A 193 7.46 1.73 16.94
CA GLY A 193 8.16 0.91 15.96
C GLY A 193 7.19 0.08 15.13
N SER A 194 7.72 -0.67 14.18
CA SER A 194 6.98 -1.70 13.45
C SER A 194 7.43 -3.08 13.93
N ALA A 195 6.57 -4.07 13.89
CA ALA A 195 6.89 -5.46 14.25
C ALA A 195 7.96 -6.09 13.33
N ASP A 196 8.45 -5.35 12.36
CA ASP A 196 9.25 -5.83 11.25
C ASP A 196 10.77 -5.57 11.40
N SER A 197 11.26 -5.25 12.62
CA SER A 197 12.66 -4.86 12.85
C SER A 197 13.55 -5.94 13.48
N THR A 198 13.17 -7.21 13.48
CA THR A 198 14.05 -8.29 13.96
C THR A 198 14.44 -9.23 12.84
N GLY A 199 15.72 -9.33 12.58
CA GLY A 199 16.54 -10.30 11.85
C GLY A 199 16.00 -11.69 11.46
N SER A 200 14.75 -11.79 11.09
CA SER A 200 14.18 -12.89 10.34
C SER A 200 14.19 -12.50 8.85
N GLU A 201 14.32 -13.49 7.97
CA GLU A 201 14.23 -13.39 6.52
C GLU A 201 13.55 -12.08 6.03
N PRO A 202 14.12 -11.34 5.10
CA PRO A 202 13.59 -10.05 4.68
C PRO A 202 12.09 -10.19 4.45
N GLU A 203 11.28 -9.43 5.18
CA GLU A 203 9.85 -9.38 4.93
C GLU A 203 9.68 -8.91 3.49
N ILE A 204 9.07 -9.75 2.67
CA ILE A 204 8.79 -9.41 1.28
C ILE A 204 8.00 -8.11 1.30
N VAL A 205 8.57 -7.03 0.81
CA VAL A 205 7.89 -5.73 0.68
C VAL A 205 6.83 -5.89 -0.40
N ASP A 206 5.61 -6.19 0.02
CA ASP A 206 4.49 -6.44 -0.90
C ASP A 206 3.92 -5.12 -1.41
N MET A 207 4.27 -4.77 -2.64
CA MET A 207 3.74 -3.59 -3.34
C MET A 207 2.30 -3.80 -3.86
N GLN A 208 1.67 -4.93 -3.56
CA GLN A 208 0.33 -5.26 -4.05
C GLN A 208 0.21 -5.06 -5.56
N GLU A 209 0.85 -5.92 -6.32
CA GLU A 209 0.91 -5.81 -7.78
C GLU A 209 -0.39 -6.25 -8.46
N ALA A 210 -0.67 -5.62 -9.60
CA ALA A 210 -1.60 -6.12 -10.61
C ALA A 210 -0.81 -6.68 -11.79
N VAL A 211 -1.20 -7.84 -12.27
CA VAL A 211 -0.67 -8.40 -13.53
C VAL A 211 -1.38 -7.72 -14.70
N ILE A 212 -0.64 -6.99 -15.49
CA ILE A 212 -1.13 -6.31 -16.70
C ILE A 212 -0.88 -7.26 -17.89
N PRO A 213 -1.91 -7.73 -18.56
CA PRO A 213 -1.74 -8.59 -19.72
C PRO A 213 -1.07 -7.80 -20.86
N GLY A 214 -0.09 -8.39 -21.51
CA GLY A 214 0.50 -7.76 -22.69
C GLY A 214 -0.53 -7.56 -23.80
N GLY A 215 -0.30 -6.58 -24.64
CA GLY A 215 -1.24 -6.27 -25.71
C GLY A 215 -0.72 -5.25 -26.71
N THR A 216 -1.51 -5.02 -27.75
CA THR A 216 -1.26 -3.99 -28.77
C THR A 216 -2.33 -2.91 -28.66
N PHE A 217 -1.91 -1.66 -28.66
CA PHE A 217 -2.80 -0.51 -28.60
C PHE A 217 -2.29 0.64 -29.48
N VAL A 218 -3.12 1.62 -29.68
CA VAL A 218 -2.73 2.86 -30.36
C VAL A 218 -2.45 3.90 -29.29
N MET A 219 -1.19 4.24 -29.11
CA MET A 219 -0.68 5.18 -28.11
C MET A 219 -0.85 6.62 -28.58
N GLY A 220 -1.20 7.53 -27.66
CA GLY A 220 -1.32 8.95 -27.92
C GLY A 220 -2.74 9.51 -27.72
N ASP A 221 -2.92 10.77 -28.09
CA ASP A 221 -4.19 11.48 -27.93
C ASP A 221 -5.20 11.17 -29.05
N HIS A 222 -6.29 10.49 -28.69
CA HIS A 222 -7.39 10.13 -29.60
C HIS A 222 -8.45 11.22 -29.74
N PHE A 223 -8.36 12.32 -28.99
CA PHE A 223 -9.44 13.30 -28.83
C PHE A 223 -9.05 14.70 -29.32
N ALA A 224 -7.86 14.83 -29.92
CA ALA A 224 -7.31 16.08 -30.44
C ALA A 224 -7.24 17.20 -29.39
N PHE A 225 -6.91 16.85 -28.15
CA PHE A 225 -6.55 17.83 -27.13
C PHE A 225 -5.19 18.45 -27.45
N VAL A 226 -5.06 19.74 -27.24
CA VAL A 226 -3.80 20.45 -27.43
C VAL A 226 -3.38 21.03 -26.09
N ASP A 227 -2.30 20.48 -25.51
CA ASP A 227 -1.64 21.13 -24.39
C ASP A 227 -0.86 22.34 -24.91
N PRO A 228 -1.20 23.59 -24.51
CA PRO A 228 -0.48 24.77 -24.96
C PRO A 228 1.01 24.76 -24.63
N SER A 229 1.44 23.95 -23.64
CA SER A 229 2.83 23.83 -23.20
C SER A 229 3.63 22.86 -24.05
N HIS A 230 2.97 21.83 -24.61
CA HIS A 230 3.58 20.79 -25.45
C HIS A 230 2.61 20.38 -26.58
N PRO A 231 2.37 21.24 -27.53
CA PRO A 231 1.20 21.14 -28.44
C PRO A 231 1.21 19.93 -29.39
N SER A 232 2.25 19.12 -29.42
CA SER A 232 2.38 18.02 -30.39
C SER A 232 3.04 16.76 -29.83
N ASP A 233 3.34 16.70 -28.54
CA ASP A 233 4.10 15.58 -27.97
C ASP A 233 3.26 14.32 -27.72
N GLU A 234 1.93 14.43 -27.74
CA GLU A 234 0.97 13.34 -27.65
C GLU A 234 0.61 12.74 -29.03
N THR A 235 1.23 13.25 -30.10
CA THR A 235 0.99 12.84 -31.51
C THR A 235 2.30 12.58 -32.24
N PRO A 236 2.29 11.82 -33.36
CA PRO A 236 1.15 11.14 -33.98
C PRO A 236 0.69 9.94 -33.16
N LEU A 237 -0.58 9.55 -33.35
CA LEU A 237 -1.06 8.25 -32.93
C LEU A 237 -0.21 7.16 -33.59
N HIS A 238 0.26 6.18 -32.80
CA HIS A 238 1.12 5.12 -33.30
C HIS A 238 0.84 3.80 -32.58
N THR A 239 1.00 2.71 -33.31
CA THR A 239 0.77 1.38 -32.76
C THR A 239 1.93 0.95 -31.88
N VAL A 240 1.63 0.55 -30.66
CA VAL A 240 2.59 0.04 -29.67
C VAL A 240 2.13 -1.33 -29.18
N LYS A 241 3.08 -2.24 -29.00
CA LYS A 241 2.88 -3.53 -28.36
C LYS A 241 3.72 -3.57 -27.09
N VAL A 242 3.09 -3.89 -25.96
CA VAL A 242 3.76 -4.13 -24.68
C VAL A 242 3.66 -5.61 -24.30
N ASN A 243 4.71 -6.15 -23.74
CA ASN A 243 4.68 -7.47 -23.13
C ASN A 243 3.85 -7.44 -21.83
N ALA A 244 3.46 -8.60 -21.33
CA ALA A 244 2.86 -8.67 -20.00
C ALA A 244 3.88 -8.26 -18.93
N PHE A 245 3.42 -7.54 -17.91
CA PHE A 245 4.23 -7.04 -16.80
C PHE A 245 3.40 -6.96 -15.52
N ALA A 246 4.03 -6.87 -14.38
CA ALA A 246 3.38 -6.53 -13.13
C ALA A 246 3.59 -5.05 -12.82
N MET A 247 2.58 -4.41 -12.22
CA MET A 247 2.64 -3.01 -11.81
C MET A 247 2.01 -2.86 -10.42
N ALA A 248 2.63 -2.07 -9.55
CA ALA A 248 2.07 -1.75 -8.25
C ALA A 248 0.68 -1.12 -8.41
N LYS A 249 -0.29 -1.60 -7.63
CA LYS A 249 -1.67 -1.07 -7.66
C LYS A 249 -1.76 0.39 -7.29
N PHE A 250 -0.83 0.83 -6.47
CA PHE A 250 -0.77 2.15 -5.88
C PHE A 250 0.56 2.84 -6.19
N GLU A 251 0.61 4.14 -6.02
CA GLU A 251 1.85 4.91 -5.96
C GLU A 251 2.72 4.44 -4.78
N THR A 252 4.03 4.61 -4.86
CA THR A 252 4.95 4.26 -3.77
C THR A 252 4.74 5.21 -2.60
N SER A 253 4.35 4.67 -1.45
CA SER A 253 4.05 5.46 -0.25
C SER A 253 5.29 5.88 0.53
N ASN A 254 5.14 6.90 1.39
CA ASN A 254 6.18 7.34 2.31
C ASN A 254 6.69 6.21 3.21
N ARG A 255 5.82 5.28 3.60
CA ARG A 255 6.18 4.09 4.40
C ARG A 255 7.24 3.24 3.71
N PHE A 256 7.01 2.88 2.47
CA PHE A 256 7.95 2.05 1.70
C PHE A 256 9.26 2.79 1.42
N TYR A 257 9.16 4.08 1.09
CA TYR A 257 10.36 4.84 0.79
C TYR A 257 11.22 5.12 2.05
N ALA A 258 10.60 5.34 3.22
CA ALA A 258 11.31 5.45 4.49
C ALA A 258 12.02 4.14 4.88
N ALA A 259 11.39 2.99 4.62
CA ALA A 259 12.03 1.69 4.82
C ALA A 259 13.29 1.54 3.96
N PHE A 260 13.20 1.91 2.67
CA PHE A 260 14.35 1.97 1.77
C PHE A 260 15.47 2.86 2.35
N LEU A 261 15.17 4.10 2.69
CA LEU A 261 16.18 5.04 3.17
C LEU A 261 16.87 4.56 4.44
N ASN A 262 16.13 3.98 5.37
CA ASN A 262 16.69 3.45 6.62
C ASN A 262 17.61 2.24 6.35
N ARG A 263 17.24 1.35 5.42
CA ARG A 263 18.09 0.21 5.02
C ARG A 263 19.34 0.69 4.27
N ALA A 264 19.18 1.60 3.31
CA ALA A 264 20.27 2.15 2.53
C ALA A 264 21.26 2.95 3.41
N LEU A 265 20.74 3.65 4.44
CA LEU A 265 21.58 4.34 5.41
C LEU A 265 22.40 3.35 6.25
N ALA A 266 21.78 2.28 6.73
CA ALA A 266 22.44 1.22 7.50
C ALA A 266 23.49 0.44 6.69
N ALA A 267 23.34 0.45 5.36
CA ALA A 267 24.27 -0.18 4.42
C ALA A 267 25.33 0.79 3.85
N ASP A 268 25.38 2.05 4.34
CA ASP A 268 26.26 3.10 3.82
C ASP A 268 26.07 3.39 2.31
N GLU A 269 24.90 3.10 1.75
CA GLU A 269 24.56 3.34 0.33
C GLU A 269 24.11 4.78 0.07
N ILE A 270 23.74 5.53 1.13
CA ILE A 270 23.31 6.94 1.05
C ILE A 270 24.03 7.80 2.06
N GLN A 271 24.03 9.11 1.82
CA GLN A 271 24.53 10.12 2.73
C GLN A 271 23.58 11.33 2.77
N ILE A 272 23.53 12.01 3.91
CA ILE A 272 22.69 13.19 4.10
C ILE A 272 23.60 14.42 4.17
N ARG A 273 23.33 15.43 3.33
CA ARG A 273 24.00 16.72 3.32
C ARG A 273 22.95 17.81 3.15
N ASP A 274 22.99 18.83 3.98
CA ASP A 274 22.09 19.98 3.91
C ASP A 274 20.61 19.60 3.73
N ASN A 275 20.13 18.66 4.57
CA ASN A 275 18.75 18.15 4.57
C ASN A 275 18.32 17.50 3.25
N THR A 276 19.28 17.03 2.47
CA THR A 276 19.07 16.36 1.18
C THR A 276 19.76 15.00 1.21
N VAL A 277 19.10 14.01 0.65
CA VAL A 277 19.63 12.64 0.58
C VAL A 277 20.34 12.44 -0.75
N TYR A 278 21.59 12.03 -0.68
CA TYR A 278 22.43 11.74 -1.82
C TYR A 278 22.81 10.26 -1.86
N LYS A 279 23.11 9.74 -3.04
CA LYS A 279 23.83 8.48 -3.18
C LYS A 279 25.21 8.62 -2.54
N ALA A 280 25.64 7.61 -1.77
CA ALA A 280 26.94 7.63 -1.11
C ALA A 280 28.10 7.83 -2.11
N GLY A 281 29.06 8.68 -1.74
CA GLY A 281 30.23 8.96 -2.57
C GLY A 281 29.96 9.76 -3.86
N SER A 282 28.76 10.33 -4.04
CA SER A 282 28.41 11.11 -5.23
C SER A 282 27.64 12.39 -4.89
N ASP A 283 27.39 13.23 -5.90
CA ASP A 283 26.50 14.40 -5.81
C ASP A 283 25.11 14.11 -6.40
N GLU A 284 24.79 12.84 -6.64
CA GLU A 284 23.48 12.41 -7.12
C GLU A 284 22.43 12.53 -6.02
N ILE A 285 21.46 13.42 -6.22
CA ILE A 285 20.33 13.63 -5.28
C ILE A 285 19.30 12.51 -5.49
N LEU A 286 18.92 11.86 -4.38
CA LEU A 286 17.86 10.85 -4.37
C LEU A 286 16.51 11.43 -3.94
N CYS A 287 16.47 12.19 -2.86
CA CYS A 287 15.26 12.87 -2.42
C CYS A 287 15.58 14.02 -1.44
N TYR A 288 14.53 14.76 -1.08
CA TYR A 288 14.56 15.85 -0.12
C TYR A 288 13.84 15.47 1.17
N THR A 289 14.24 16.03 2.31
CA THR A 289 13.63 15.80 3.61
C THR A 289 12.76 16.97 4.06
N HIS A 290 11.97 16.76 5.12
CA HIS A 290 11.14 17.78 5.75
C HIS A 290 11.96 19.01 6.22
N GLU A 291 13.17 18.80 6.66
CA GLU A 291 14.09 19.85 7.07
C GLU A 291 14.56 20.71 5.90
N TYR A 292 14.48 20.19 4.66
CA TYR A 292 14.68 20.98 3.45
C TYR A 292 13.44 21.86 3.18
N ALA A 293 12.24 21.29 3.30
CA ALA A 293 10.99 22.02 3.15
C ALA A 293 9.82 21.28 3.83
N SER A 294 8.98 22.00 4.56
CA SER A 294 7.92 21.46 5.44
C SER A 294 6.85 20.64 4.75
N TRP A 295 6.73 20.71 3.43
CA TRP A 295 5.80 19.89 2.65
C TRP A 295 6.31 18.48 2.34
N TYR A 296 7.56 18.13 2.67
CA TYR A 296 8.02 16.74 2.57
C TYR A 296 7.67 15.97 3.82
N SER A 297 7.31 14.71 3.63
CA SER A 297 6.82 13.88 4.71
C SER A 297 7.90 13.11 5.46
N LEU A 298 9.12 13.06 4.93
CA LEU A 298 10.22 12.33 5.56
C LEU A 298 11.17 13.29 6.26
N SER A 299 11.45 13.03 7.54
CA SER A 299 12.43 13.74 8.36
C SER A 299 13.63 12.87 8.67
N PHE A 300 14.83 13.43 8.72
CA PHE A 300 16.01 12.74 9.20
C PHE A 300 16.39 13.23 10.60
N GLN A 301 16.31 12.34 11.59
CA GLN A 301 16.61 12.67 12.99
C GLN A 301 17.79 11.83 13.48
N GLY A 302 18.98 12.38 13.35
CA GLY A 302 20.25 11.87 13.90
C GLY A 302 20.76 10.57 13.27
N SER A 303 19.97 9.53 13.19
CA SER A 303 20.37 8.21 12.67
C SER A 303 19.27 7.45 11.95
N THR A 304 18.09 8.04 11.81
CA THR A 304 16.94 7.35 11.20
C THR A 304 16.03 8.33 10.47
N PHE A 305 15.39 7.83 9.40
CA PHE A 305 14.32 8.54 8.74
C PHE A 305 12.99 8.21 9.42
N THR A 306 12.24 9.25 9.74
CA THR A 306 10.90 9.17 10.31
C THR A 306 9.89 9.79 9.35
N ILE A 307 8.63 9.43 9.49
CA ILE A 307 7.55 9.92 8.64
C ILE A 307 6.73 10.93 9.43
N ALA A 308 6.37 12.05 8.82
CA ALA A 308 5.45 13.01 9.40
C ALA A 308 4.13 12.33 9.79
N ASN A 309 3.54 12.78 10.90
CA ASN A 309 2.33 12.19 11.45
C ASN A 309 1.23 12.09 10.38
N LEU A 310 0.56 10.92 10.29
CA LEU A 310 -0.52 10.60 9.36
C LEU A 310 -0.15 10.60 7.87
N ARG A 311 1.15 10.66 7.53
CA ARG A 311 1.62 10.69 6.15
C ARG A 311 2.20 9.36 5.66
N ALA A 312 2.17 8.31 6.49
CA ALA A 312 2.80 7.03 6.15
C ALA A 312 2.25 6.42 4.85
N ASP A 313 0.94 6.46 4.68
CA ASP A 313 0.25 5.87 3.53
C ASP A 313 0.00 6.88 2.38
N HIS A 314 0.47 8.12 2.50
CA HIS A 314 0.47 9.07 1.39
C HIS A 314 1.62 8.78 0.42
N PRO A 315 1.50 9.16 -0.88
CA PRO A 315 2.56 8.93 -1.85
C PRO A 315 3.84 9.66 -1.45
N MET A 316 4.97 9.05 -1.73
CA MET A 316 6.27 9.69 -1.60
C MET A 316 6.39 10.83 -2.60
N VAL A 317 6.68 12.02 -2.11
CA VAL A 317 6.95 13.20 -2.91
C VAL A 317 8.35 13.77 -2.61
N GLY A 318 8.88 14.60 -3.51
CA GLY A 318 10.22 15.13 -3.37
C GLY A 318 11.31 14.12 -3.72
N VAL A 319 10.94 13.04 -4.38
CA VAL A 319 11.87 12.04 -4.91
C VAL A 319 12.40 12.48 -6.27
N ARG A 320 13.70 12.30 -6.47
CA ARG A 320 14.33 12.46 -7.79
C ARG A 320 14.25 11.15 -8.56
N TRP A 321 14.35 11.22 -9.88
CA TRP A 321 14.28 10.01 -10.71
C TRP A 321 15.33 8.96 -10.30
N ALA A 322 16.57 9.38 -10.02
CA ALA A 322 17.60 8.50 -9.49
C ALA A 322 17.23 7.87 -8.14
N GLY A 323 16.49 8.60 -7.29
CA GLY A 323 15.97 8.08 -6.03
C GLY A 323 14.90 7.03 -6.21
N ALA A 324 14.04 7.19 -7.22
CA ALA A 324 13.06 6.16 -7.59
C ALA A 324 13.73 4.91 -8.18
N ALA A 325 14.76 5.08 -9.01
CA ALA A 325 15.55 3.97 -9.56
C ALA A 325 16.31 3.21 -8.45
N ALA A 326 16.92 3.94 -7.49
CA ALA A 326 17.59 3.34 -6.33
C ALA A 326 16.60 2.54 -5.46
N PHE A 327 15.40 3.07 -5.24
CA PHE A 327 14.32 2.36 -4.56
C PHE A 327 13.95 1.06 -5.27
N CYS A 328 13.83 1.07 -6.60
CA CYS A 328 13.52 -0.13 -7.38
C CYS A 328 14.60 -1.22 -7.23
N ASN A 329 15.87 -0.84 -7.26
CA ASN A 329 16.97 -1.78 -7.04
C ASN A 329 16.93 -2.36 -5.61
N TRP A 330 16.76 -1.50 -4.60
CA TRP A 330 16.59 -1.96 -3.23
C TRP A 330 15.40 -2.92 -3.10
N LEU A 331 14.24 -2.58 -3.64
CA LEU A 331 13.04 -3.40 -3.59
C LEU A 331 13.25 -4.76 -4.28
N SER A 332 14.02 -4.77 -5.38
CA SER A 332 14.41 -6.01 -6.05
C SER A 332 15.24 -6.91 -5.15
N ARG A 333 16.25 -6.37 -4.48
CA ARG A 333 17.08 -7.11 -3.51
C ARG A 333 16.25 -7.69 -2.38
N GLU A 334 15.37 -6.87 -1.77
CA GLU A 334 14.50 -7.32 -0.66
C GLU A 334 13.56 -8.47 -1.08
N ASN A 335 13.20 -8.53 -2.37
CA ASN A 335 12.34 -9.59 -2.93
C ASN A 335 13.12 -10.74 -3.60
N GLY A 336 14.46 -10.76 -3.50
CA GLY A 336 15.29 -11.80 -4.12
C GLY A 336 15.28 -11.79 -5.64
N LEU A 337 15.01 -10.61 -6.25
CA LEU A 337 14.99 -10.38 -7.69
C LEU A 337 16.28 -9.70 -8.16
N GLU A 338 16.52 -9.74 -9.49
CA GLU A 338 17.67 -9.07 -10.08
C GLU A 338 17.45 -7.56 -10.17
N GLU A 339 18.42 -6.76 -9.76
CA GLU A 339 18.36 -5.29 -9.91
C GLU A 339 18.33 -4.89 -11.37
N CYS A 340 17.38 -4.04 -11.76
CA CYS A 340 17.23 -3.60 -13.14
C CYS A 340 18.14 -2.44 -13.52
N TYR A 341 18.49 -1.57 -12.57
CA TYR A 341 19.29 -0.39 -12.86
C TYR A 341 20.77 -0.62 -12.59
N GLU A 342 21.60 -0.33 -13.59
CA GLU A 342 23.05 -0.34 -13.47
C GLU A 342 23.51 0.82 -12.59
N GLU A 343 24.29 0.49 -11.57
CA GLU A 343 24.77 1.48 -10.63
C GLU A 343 25.69 2.52 -11.31
N GLY A 344 25.48 3.80 -11.02
CA GLY A 344 26.26 4.92 -11.53
C GLY A 344 25.80 5.46 -12.89
N THR A 345 25.24 4.64 -13.76
CA THR A 345 24.67 5.08 -15.06
C THR A 345 23.16 5.17 -15.02
N TRP A 346 22.52 4.45 -14.12
CA TRP A 346 21.07 4.26 -14.02
C TRP A 346 20.43 3.71 -15.30
N ARG A 347 21.22 3.06 -16.16
CA ARG A 347 20.68 2.38 -17.33
C ARG A 347 19.84 1.19 -16.89
N CYS A 348 18.60 1.11 -17.36
CA CYS A 348 17.70 0.00 -17.06
C CYS A 348 17.96 -1.19 -18.00
N ASP A 349 18.12 -2.37 -17.42
CA ASP A 349 18.15 -3.65 -18.11
C ASP A 349 16.77 -4.33 -18.02
N PHE A 350 15.97 -4.19 -19.06
CA PHE A 350 14.62 -4.74 -19.15
C PHE A 350 14.57 -6.26 -19.31
N SER A 351 15.70 -6.94 -19.46
CA SER A 351 15.76 -8.40 -19.49
C SER A 351 15.69 -9.02 -18.08
N ARG A 352 15.94 -8.22 -17.05
CA ARG A 352 15.91 -8.63 -15.65
C ARG A 352 14.48 -8.64 -15.10
N ASN A 353 14.25 -9.45 -14.06
CA ASN A 353 12.95 -9.67 -13.47
C ASN A 353 12.64 -8.76 -12.27
N GLY A 354 13.55 -7.87 -11.90
CA GLY A 354 13.41 -6.96 -10.78
C GLY A 354 12.48 -5.80 -11.03
N TYR A 355 12.32 -5.00 -9.99
CA TYR A 355 11.54 -3.77 -10.03
C TYR A 355 12.25 -2.67 -10.79
N ARG A 356 11.48 -1.87 -11.49
CA ARG A 356 11.87 -0.69 -12.24
C ARG A 356 10.71 0.29 -12.34
N LEU A 357 10.95 1.47 -12.82
CA LEU A 357 9.86 2.35 -13.25
C LEU A 357 9.19 1.77 -14.50
N PRO A 358 7.88 1.95 -14.68
CA PRO A 358 7.23 1.58 -15.92
C PRO A 358 7.81 2.38 -17.09
N THR A 359 7.84 1.81 -18.29
CA THR A 359 8.04 2.64 -19.48
C THR A 359 6.82 3.53 -19.68
N GLU A 360 6.97 4.60 -20.44
CA GLU A 360 5.86 5.50 -20.76
C GLU A 360 4.72 4.76 -21.46
N ALA A 361 5.06 3.81 -22.33
CA ALA A 361 4.10 2.96 -23.03
C ALA A 361 3.39 1.94 -22.11
N GLU A 362 4.12 1.33 -21.18
CA GLU A 362 3.54 0.46 -20.16
C GLU A 362 2.57 1.25 -19.26
N TRP A 363 2.98 2.46 -18.85
CA TRP A 363 2.14 3.32 -18.03
C TRP A 363 0.83 3.68 -18.76
N GLU A 364 0.90 4.11 -20.02
CA GLU A 364 -0.30 4.47 -20.78
C GLU A 364 -1.21 3.27 -21.03
N PHE A 365 -0.64 2.11 -21.41
CA PHE A 365 -1.39 0.87 -21.57
C PHE A 365 -2.12 0.45 -20.29
N ALA A 366 -1.41 0.51 -19.16
CA ALA A 366 -1.96 0.22 -17.84
C ALA A 366 -3.03 1.25 -17.43
N GLY A 367 -2.76 2.54 -17.65
CA GLY A 367 -3.69 3.63 -17.37
C GLY A 367 -5.00 3.53 -18.12
N ARG A 368 -4.97 3.02 -19.37
CA ARG A 368 -6.20 2.78 -20.16
C ARG A 368 -7.08 1.66 -19.60
N GLY A 369 -6.60 0.85 -18.64
CA GLY A 369 -7.41 -0.11 -17.92
C GLY A 369 -8.17 -1.12 -18.78
N GLY A 370 -7.70 -1.39 -20.02
CA GLY A 370 -8.39 -2.24 -20.99
C GLY A 370 -9.40 -1.50 -21.88
N HIS A 371 -9.59 -0.19 -21.71
CA HIS A 371 -10.44 0.64 -22.58
C HIS A 371 -9.73 0.99 -23.88
N LEU A 372 -9.68 0.03 -24.79
CA LEU A 372 -9.01 0.15 -26.09
C LEU A 372 -9.97 0.17 -27.30
N ASN A 373 -11.28 -0.02 -27.03
CA ASN A 373 -12.31 0.08 -28.05
C ASN A 373 -13.71 0.26 -27.41
N PRO A 374 -14.24 1.48 -27.29
CA PRO A 374 -13.57 2.75 -27.62
C PRO A 374 -12.46 3.09 -26.62
N TYR A 375 -11.52 3.94 -27.04
CA TYR A 375 -10.59 4.61 -26.15
C TYR A 375 -11.34 5.63 -25.28
N THR A 376 -10.83 5.84 -24.06
CA THR A 376 -11.37 6.82 -23.10
C THR A 376 -10.38 7.96 -22.87
N ILE A 377 -10.88 9.11 -22.45
CA ILE A 377 -10.07 10.30 -22.12
C ILE A 377 -9.25 10.03 -20.83
N TYR A 378 -9.92 9.49 -19.83
CA TYR A 378 -9.37 9.19 -18.50
C TYR A 378 -9.33 7.69 -18.23
N PRO A 379 -8.60 7.23 -17.21
CA PRO A 379 -8.51 5.80 -16.85
C PRO A 379 -9.86 5.12 -16.65
N ASN A 380 -10.87 5.84 -16.15
CA ASN A 380 -12.18 5.29 -15.78
C ASN A 380 -13.32 5.73 -16.71
N GLY A 381 -13.04 6.41 -17.84
CA GLY A 381 -14.06 6.84 -18.79
C GLY A 381 -13.77 8.20 -19.42
N ASP A 382 -14.82 8.85 -19.93
CA ASP A 382 -14.69 10.15 -20.60
C ASP A 382 -14.98 11.35 -19.66
N THR A 383 -15.35 11.08 -18.42
CA THR A 383 -15.62 12.07 -17.38
C THR A 383 -14.96 11.67 -16.07
N ILE A 384 -14.64 12.64 -15.25
CA ILE A 384 -14.12 12.46 -13.89
C ILE A 384 -15.19 12.85 -12.88
N GLU A 385 -15.44 11.98 -11.90
CA GLU A 385 -16.19 12.33 -10.70
C GLU A 385 -15.22 12.85 -9.63
N ARG A 386 -15.55 14.00 -9.01
CA ARG A 386 -14.63 14.67 -8.06
C ARG A 386 -14.30 13.84 -6.83
N ASN A 387 -15.19 12.97 -6.40
CA ASN A 387 -14.99 12.04 -5.30
C ASN A 387 -14.42 10.68 -5.73
N GLN A 388 -13.86 10.59 -6.95
CA GLN A 388 -13.18 9.43 -7.50
C GLN A 388 -11.66 9.62 -7.61
N VAL A 389 -11.17 10.85 -7.46
CA VAL A 389 -9.79 11.21 -7.75
C VAL A 389 -9.37 12.46 -6.99
N ASN A 390 -8.09 12.53 -6.60
CA ASN A 390 -7.50 13.72 -5.99
C ASN A 390 -6.97 14.67 -7.09
N LEU A 391 -7.71 15.73 -7.34
CA LEU A 391 -7.40 16.81 -8.29
C LEU A 391 -7.60 18.17 -7.62
N PRO A 392 -7.11 19.28 -8.22
CA PRO A 392 -7.43 20.61 -7.74
C PRO A 392 -8.95 20.83 -7.69
N ASP A 393 -9.41 21.34 -6.57
CA ASP A 393 -10.84 21.61 -6.32
C ASP A 393 -11.72 20.33 -6.35
N SER A 394 -11.17 19.16 -6.04
CA SER A 394 -11.95 17.91 -5.93
C SER A 394 -12.94 17.92 -4.76
N GLY A 395 -12.70 18.79 -3.76
CA GLY A 395 -13.51 18.90 -2.56
C GLY A 395 -13.24 17.76 -1.57
N ASP A 396 -12.12 17.08 -1.69
CA ASP A 396 -11.72 16.07 -0.71
C ASP A 396 -11.28 16.72 0.62
N PRO A 397 -11.33 15.95 1.72
CA PRO A 397 -11.09 16.52 3.04
C PRO A 397 -9.62 16.93 3.30
N TYR A 398 -8.67 16.55 2.45
CA TYR A 398 -7.26 16.93 2.58
C TYR A 398 -6.94 18.29 1.97
N GLU A 399 -7.80 18.83 1.09
CA GLU A 399 -7.63 20.18 0.52
C GLU A 399 -7.64 21.28 1.59
N SER A 400 -8.22 21.03 2.75
CA SER A 400 -8.28 21.99 3.86
C SER A 400 -7.00 22.03 4.70
N GLY A 401 -5.99 21.23 4.37
CA GLY A 401 -4.78 21.04 5.15
C GLY A 401 -3.60 21.89 4.72
N GLU A 402 -2.47 21.58 5.33
CA GLU A 402 -1.16 22.05 4.88
C GLU A 402 -0.67 21.20 3.70
N TYR A 403 0.13 21.79 2.83
CA TYR A 403 0.76 21.08 1.73
C TYR A 403 1.63 19.92 2.18
N PRO A 404 1.69 18.83 1.38
CA PRO A 404 0.95 18.58 0.14
C PRO A 404 -0.48 18.10 0.43
N HIS A 405 -1.43 18.44 -0.43
CA HIS A 405 -2.82 17.97 -0.33
C HIS A 405 -3.00 16.57 -0.94
N THR A 406 -1.99 15.73 -0.89
CA THR A 406 -2.13 14.33 -1.31
C THR A 406 -3.13 13.59 -0.43
N THR A 407 -3.81 12.59 -0.99
CA THR A 407 -4.58 11.60 -0.23
C THR A 407 -3.70 10.36 0.04
N PRO A 408 -4.04 9.50 1.03
CA PRO A 408 -3.47 8.17 1.11
C PRO A 408 -3.65 7.41 -0.20
N VAL A 409 -2.66 6.62 -0.60
CA VAL A 409 -2.75 5.84 -1.85
C VAL A 409 -3.94 4.88 -1.80
N GLY A 410 -4.72 4.81 -2.88
CA GLY A 410 -5.94 4.02 -2.94
C GLY A 410 -7.10 4.56 -2.09
N PHE A 411 -7.07 5.83 -1.71
CA PHE A 411 -8.12 6.44 -0.89
C PHE A 411 -9.51 6.32 -1.52
N TYR A 412 -9.60 6.40 -2.83
CA TYR A 412 -10.85 6.36 -3.59
C TYR A 412 -11.23 4.91 -3.96
N ASP A 413 -11.60 4.10 -2.98
CA ASP A 413 -11.97 2.68 -3.13
C ASP A 413 -13.49 2.41 -3.13
N GLY A 414 -14.31 3.46 -3.27
CA GLY A 414 -15.76 3.36 -3.25
C GLY A 414 -16.38 3.28 -1.85
N SER A 415 -15.58 3.21 -0.79
CA SER A 415 -16.09 3.13 0.57
C SER A 415 -16.36 4.50 1.20
N LEU A 416 -17.21 4.51 2.22
CA LEU A 416 -17.40 5.67 3.08
C LEU A 416 -16.22 5.79 4.04
N LYS A 417 -15.40 6.83 3.86
CA LYS A 417 -14.26 7.12 4.73
C LYS A 417 -14.72 7.84 5.98
N GLN A 418 -14.11 7.49 7.11
CA GLN A 418 -14.38 8.14 8.39
C GLN A 418 -13.18 8.98 8.80
N LYS A 419 -13.41 10.21 9.29
CA LYS A 419 -12.33 11.06 9.79
C LYS A 419 -11.56 10.42 10.93
N SER A 420 -12.19 9.59 11.76
CA SER A 420 -11.54 8.83 12.82
C SER A 420 -10.40 7.94 12.33
N ASP A 421 -10.52 7.40 11.12
CA ASP A 421 -9.57 6.43 10.57
C ASP A 421 -8.41 7.13 9.84
N TYR A 422 -8.69 8.26 9.19
CA TYR A 422 -7.75 8.99 8.34
C TYR A 422 -7.23 10.30 8.93
N LEU A 423 -7.99 10.89 9.87
CA LEU A 423 -7.65 12.12 10.59
C LEU A 423 -7.31 13.32 9.69
N TRP A 424 -7.98 13.42 8.55
CA TRP A 424 -7.80 14.55 7.64
C TRP A 424 -8.09 15.91 8.30
N PRO A 425 -7.50 17.00 7.82
CA PRO A 425 -7.59 18.32 8.47
C PRO A 425 -8.96 18.98 8.34
N GLY A 426 -9.72 18.68 7.28
CA GLY A 426 -11.03 19.28 7.02
C GLY A 426 -12.08 18.98 8.11
N PRO A 427 -13.16 19.75 8.20
CA PRO A 427 -14.18 19.58 9.25
C PRO A 427 -15.12 18.39 9.03
N ALA A 428 -15.19 17.83 7.81
CA ALA A 428 -16.08 16.73 7.47
C ALA A 428 -15.82 15.50 8.34
N ALA A 429 -16.86 14.93 8.96
CA ALA A 429 -16.76 13.73 9.78
C ALA A 429 -16.58 12.45 8.94
N ASN A 430 -17.06 12.47 7.71
CA ASN A 430 -16.94 11.38 6.75
C ASN A 430 -16.86 11.93 5.32
N TYR A 431 -16.41 11.08 4.40
CA TYR A 431 -16.31 11.42 2.99
C TYR A 431 -16.62 10.16 2.15
N GLN A 432 -17.64 10.27 1.27
CA GLN A 432 -18.01 9.16 0.39
C GLN A 432 -17.15 9.20 -0.86
N THR A 433 -16.34 8.18 -1.08
CA THR A 433 -15.58 8.02 -2.31
C THR A 433 -16.36 7.22 -3.36
N VAL A 434 -16.00 7.38 -4.60
CA VAL A 434 -16.35 6.50 -5.72
C VAL A 434 -15.12 5.65 -6.02
N ASP A 435 -15.31 4.42 -6.47
CA ASP A 435 -14.19 3.53 -6.80
C ASP A 435 -13.36 4.11 -7.95
N GLY A 436 -12.11 4.43 -7.66
CA GLY A 436 -11.13 5.00 -8.57
C GLY A 436 -10.26 3.96 -9.28
N ALA A 437 -10.46 2.67 -8.99
CA ALA A 437 -9.72 1.62 -9.68
C ALA A 437 -10.08 1.58 -11.16
N ASN A 438 -9.08 1.49 -12.03
CA ASN A 438 -9.32 1.24 -13.45
C ASN A 438 -9.60 -0.24 -13.72
N GLY A 439 -9.85 -0.62 -14.97
CA GLY A 439 -10.19 -1.99 -15.34
C GLY A 439 -9.11 -3.05 -15.07
N PHE A 440 -7.89 -2.65 -14.73
CA PHE A 440 -6.82 -3.55 -14.25
C PHE A 440 -6.67 -3.54 -12.72
N GLY A 441 -7.51 -2.80 -12.00
CA GLY A 441 -7.47 -2.69 -10.55
C GLY A 441 -6.34 -1.79 -10.04
N LEU A 442 -5.88 -0.84 -10.86
CA LEU A 442 -4.90 0.17 -10.51
C LEU A 442 -5.60 1.42 -10.01
N TYR A 443 -5.16 1.96 -8.89
CA TYR A 443 -5.65 3.20 -8.28
C TYR A 443 -4.71 4.36 -8.57
N ASP A 444 -5.21 5.57 -8.43
CA ASP A 444 -4.45 6.81 -8.53
C ASP A 444 -3.71 6.96 -9.88
N MET A 445 -4.19 6.29 -10.95
CA MET A 445 -3.67 6.47 -12.32
C MET A 445 -4.03 7.85 -12.92
N GLN A 446 -4.72 8.65 -12.14
CA GLN A 446 -5.06 10.05 -12.43
C GLN A 446 -5.08 10.84 -11.14
N GLY A 447 -4.51 12.04 -11.15
CA GLY A 447 -4.44 12.90 -9.97
C GLY A 447 -3.45 12.41 -8.91
N ASN A 448 -3.65 12.75 -7.68
CA ASN A 448 -2.79 12.57 -6.52
C ASN A 448 -1.36 13.09 -6.78
N VAL A 449 -0.45 12.32 -7.37
CA VAL A 449 0.86 12.83 -7.77
C VAL A 449 1.22 12.44 -9.21
N TRP A 450 2.00 13.29 -9.88
CA TRP A 450 2.67 12.91 -11.11
C TRP A 450 3.55 11.69 -10.87
N GLU A 451 3.53 10.76 -11.81
CA GLU A 451 4.32 9.53 -11.72
C GLU A 451 5.48 9.54 -12.70
N LEU A 452 6.70 9.45 -12.15
CA LEU A 452 7.91 9.28 -12.95
C LEU A 452 7.86 7.96 -13.72
N VAL A 453 8.22 8.04 -15.01
CA VAL A 453 8.41 6.86 -15.87
C VAL A 453 9.89 6.65 -16.18
N ASN A 454 10.23 5.46 -16.68
CA ASN A 454 11.62 5.12 -17.00
C ASN A 454 12.19 5.95 -18.14
N ASP A 455 11.35 6.31 -19.10
CA ASP A 455 11.74 6.92 -20.35
C ASP A 455 12.29 8.33 -20.16
N TRP A 456 13.34 8.66 -20.87
CA TRP A 456 13.64 10.05 -21.15
C TRP A 456 12.47 10.70 -21.89
N TYR A 457 12.14 11.94 -21.54
CA TYR A 457 11.16 12.69 -22.29
C TYR A 457 11.70 13.09 -23.65
N GLY A 458 10.96 12.79 -24.72
CA GLY A 458 11.25 13.19 -26.09
C GLY A 458 10.03 13.81 -26.73
N GLN A 459 10.08 15.13 -27.03
CA GLN A 459 8.94 15.86 -27.59
C GLN A 459 8.41 15.22 -28.88
N ASN A 460 9.28 14.74 -29.76
CA ASN A 460 8.92 14.15 -31.04
C ASN A 460 9.04 12.62 -31.07
N TYR A 461 9.13 11.99 -29.89
CA TYR A 461 9.44 10.56 -29.80
C TYR A 461 8.39 9.68 -30.46
N TYR A 462 7.10 10.03 -30.38
CA TYR A 462 6.01 9.23 -30.96
C TYR A 462 6.14 9.00 -32.48
N SER A 463 6.77 9.93 -33.22
CA SER A 463 7.05 9.75 -34.63
C SER A 463 8.22 8.78 -34.92
N LEU A 464 9.02 8.43 -33.90
CA LEU A 464 10.21 7.61 -33.97
C LEU A 464 10.13 6.33 -33.15
N SER A 465 9.08 6.21 -32.33
CA SER A 465 8.90 5.12 -31.38
C SER A 465 8.87 3.77 -32.10
N PRO A 466 9.66 2.78 -31.66
CA PRO A 466 9.50 1.41 -32.13
C PRO A 466 8.14 0.85 -31.69
N GLN A 467 7.64 -0.09 -32.47
CA GLN A 467 6.35 -0.72 -32.18
C GLN A 467 6.42 -1.64 -30.95
N ASP A 468 7.49 -2.43 -30.80
CA ASP A 468 7.59 -3.46 -29.79
C ASP A 468 8.33 -2.92 -28.55
N ASN A 469 7.64 -2.87 -27.40
CA ASN A 469 8.15 -2.52 -26.08
C ASN A 469 9.05 -1.26 -26.09
N PRO A 470 8.56 -0.09 -26.53
CA PRO A 470 9.35 1.13 -26.57
C PRO A 470 9.83 1.53 -25.17
N GLN A 471 11.08 1.98 -25.08
CA GLN A 471 11.79 2.31 -23.83
C GLN A 471 12.19 3.79 -23.77
N GLY A 472 11.56 4.61 -24.59
CA GLY A 472 11.91 6.03 -24.72
C GLY A 472 13.12 6.26 -25.66
N PRO A 473 13.45 7.53 -25.92
CA PRO A 473 14.63 7.90 -26.70
C PRO A 473 15.91 7.59 -25.92
N GLY A 474 17.00 7.32 -26.62
CA GLY A 474 18.30 7.03 -26.01
C GLY A 474 18.92 8.20 -25.23
N SER A 475 18.37 9.43 -25.39
CA SER A 475 18.72 10.63 -24.63
C SER A 475 17.51 11.54 -24.56
N GLY A 476 17.38 12.28 -23.44
CA GLY A 476 16.26 13.19 -23.23
C GLY A 476 16.34 14.44 -24.12
N PHE A 477 15.17 14.99 -24.39
CA PHE A 477 15.05 16.32 -25.02
C PHE A 477 15.62 17.37 -24.06
N ILE A 478 16.47 18.26 -24.61
CA ILE A 478 17.11 19.32 -23.82
C ILE A 478 16.10 20.43 -23.58
N MET A 479 15.74 20.62 -22.31
CA MET A 479 14.82 21.66 -21.89
C MET A 479 15.50 23.05 -21.87
N PRO A 480 14.74 24.16 -21.70
CA PRO A 480 15.30 25.51 -21.71
C PRO A 480 16.41 25.79 -20.68
N ASP A 481 16.50 25.01 -19.62
CA ASP A 481 17.59 25.08 -18.62
C ASP A 481 18.87 24.33 -19.04
N GLY A 482 18.87 23.75 -20.23
CA GLY A 482 20.01 23.02 -20.80
C GLY A 482 20.13 21.58 -20.33
N LYS A 483 19.13 21.00 -19.65
CA LYS A 483 19.16 19.63 -19.11
C LYS A 483 18.09 18.74 -19.75
N PRO A 484 18.36 17.43 -19.85
CA PRO A 484 17.33 16.45 -20.19
C PRO A 484 16.55 16.05 -18.93
N TYR A 485 15.30 15.61 -19.11
CA TYR A 485 14.43 15.13 -18.05
C TYR A 485 13.71 13.84 -18.48
N HIS A 486 13.35 13.02 -17.50
CA HIS A 486 12.48 11.86 -17.71
C HIS A 486 11.02 12.31 -17.86
N GLY A 487 10.21 11.45 -18.47
CA GLY A 487 8.77 11.67 -18.57
C GLY A 487 8.06 11.48 -17.23
N MET A 488 6.89 12.08 -17.10
CA MET A 488 5.94 11.82 -16.01
C MET A 488 4.51 11.83 -16.54
N ARG A 489 3.63 11.10 -15.85
CA ARG A 489 2.26 10.82 -16.27
C ARG A 489 1.27 10.97 -15.12
N GLY A 490 -0.04 11.03 -15.41
CA GLY A 490 -1.14 10.88 -14.47
C GLY A 490 -1.75 12.17 -13.93
N GLY A 491 -1.07 13.31 -14.01
CA GLY A 491 -1.54 14.54 -13.35
C GLY A 491 -1.28 14.54 -11.84
N ASN A 492 -1.82 15.50 -11.11
CA ASN A 492 -1.57 15.66 -9.69
C ASN A 492 -2.65 16.48 -8.98
N TRP A 493 -2.60 16.53 -7.65
CA TRP A 493 -3.51 17.27 -6.78
C TRP A 493 -3.38 18.82 -6.87
N TYR A 494 -2.28 19.34 -7.42
CA TYR A 494 -1.95 20.78 -7.37
C TYR A 494 -2.23 21.54 -8.67
N ASN A 495 -1.87 20.96 -9.80
CA ASN A 495 -1.96 21.63 -11.10
C ASN A 495 -3.05 21.03 -11.97
N GLY A 496 -4.12 21.77 -12.20
CA GLY A 496 -5.04 21.49 -13.29
C GLY A 496 -4.64 22.22 -14.57
N LEU A 497 -4.69 21.56 -15.71
CA LEU A 497 -4.66 22.20 -17.02
C LEU A 497 -6.09 22.39 -17.50
N VAL A 498 -6.51 23.64 -17.69
CA VAL A 498 -7.84 23.93 -18.24
C VAL A 498 -7.82 23.74 -19.75
N ILE A 499 -8.43 22.64 -20.21
CA ILE A 499 -8.66 22.37 -21.63
C ILE A 499 -10.17 22.38 -21.86
N ASN A 500 -10.64 23.24 -22.80
CA ASN A 500 -12.06 23.37 -23.12
C ASN A 500 -12.97 23.66 -21.90
N GLY A 501 -12.44 24.39 -20.90
CA GLY A 501 -13.19 24.72 -19.68
C GLY A 501 -13.18 23.63 -18.60
N ILE A 502 -12.42 22.54 -18.79
CA ILE A 502 -12.23 21.45 -17.83
C ILE A 502 -10.84 21.59 -17.19
N ASN A 503 -10.79 21.59 -15.86
CA ASN A 503 -9.55 21.85 -15.09
C ASN A 503 -8.76 20.57 -14.78
N ASP A 504 -8.84 19.56 -15.62
CA ASP A 504 -8.29 18.22 -15.40
C ASP A 504 -7.54 17.63 -16.61
N GLY A 505 -7.14 18.50 -17.54
CA GLY A 505 -6.46 18.11 -18.77
C GLY A 505 -5.15 17.33 -18.56
N HIS A 506 -4.45 17.56 -17.45
CA HIS A 506 -3.23 16.82 -17.10
C HIS A 506 -3.51 15.36 -16.68
N SER A 507 -4.72 15.05 -16.24
CA SER A 507 -5.12 13.71 -15.79
C SER A 507 -5.60 12.80 -16.91
N ARG A 508 -5.57 13.28 -18.17
CA ARG A 508 -5.85 12.44 -19.35
C ARG A 508 -4.81 11.34 -19.47
N VAL A 509 -5.25 10.14 -19.85
CA VAL A 509 -4.33 9.00 -20.02
C VAL A 509 -3.22 9.29 -21.03
N ALA A 510 -3.52 10.04 -22.09
CA ALA A 510 -2.55 10.40 -23.12
C ALA A 510 -1.59 11.51 -22.72
N ASN A 511 -1.91 12.30 -21.66
CA ASN A 511 -1.09 13.47 -21.33
C ASN A 511 0.34 13.08 -20.95
N ARG A 512 1.27 13.79 -21.56
CA ARG A 512 2.71 13.65 -21.36
C ARG A 512 3.27 14.90 -20.73
N ASN A 513 4.18 14.75 -19.81
CA ASN A 513 4.88 15.89 -19.23
C ASN A 513 6.35 15.55 -18.98
N PRO A 514 7.29 16.45 -19.33
CA PRO A 514 8.66 16.30 -18.86
C PRO A 514 8.69 16.52 -17.35
N SER A 515 9.52 15.77 -16.66
CA SER A 515 9.75 15.98 -15.22
C SER A 515 10.46 17.33 -14.93
N TYR A 516 10.28 18.29 -15.83
CA TYR A 516 10.71 19.68 -15.74
C TYR A 516 9.50 20.53 -15.38
N TYR A 517 9.47 21.04 -14.16
CA TYR A 517 8.42 21.96 -13.74
C TYR A 517 8.72 23.38 -14.22
N ARG A 518 7.80 23.97 -14.98
CA ARG A 518 7.82 25.38 -15.36
C ARG A 518 7.32 26.31 -14.23
N GLY A 519 7.58 25.98 -12.97
CA GLY A 519 7.44 26.94 -11.87
C GLY A 519 8.57 27.97 -11.97
N PRO A 520 8.45 29.10 -11.26
CA PRO A 520 9.39 30.20 -11.44
C PRO A 520 10.82 29.73 -11.14
N GLN A 521 11.51 29.34 -12.21
CA GLN A 521 12.97 29.40 -12.40
C GLN A 521 13.88 28.88 -11.28
N ASP A 522 13.43 28.03 -10.37
CA ASP A 522 14.28 27.46 -9.36
C ASP A 522 14.57 25.97 -9.68
N PRO A 523 15.80 25.63 -10.13
CA PRO A 523 16.23 24.23 -10.25
C PRO A 523 16.22 23.52 -8.90
N ASN A 524 16.02 24.25 -7.80
CA ASN A 524 15.92 23.75 -6.43
C ASN A 524 14.47 23.71 -5.94
N HIS A 525 13.46 24.02 -6.80
CA HIS A 525 12.07 23.98 -6.34
C HIS A 525 11.63 22.53 -6.14
N PRO A 526 11.27 22.21 -4.92
CA PRO A 526 10.96 20.87 -4.51
C PRO A 526 9.63 20.40 -5.14
N TRP A 527 9.65 19.17 -5.64
CA TRP A 527 8.57 18.55 -6.40
C TRP A 527 7.58 17.84 -5.48
N TYR A 528 6.84 18.61 -4.68
CA TYR A 528 5.88 18.13 -3.70
C TYR A 528 4.59 17.53 -4.32
N HIS A 529 4.56 17.37 -5.62
CA HIS A 529 3.47 16.78 -6.39
C HIS A 529 3.96 15.73 -7.40
N VAL A 530 5.21 15.28 -7.26
CA VAL A 530 5.80 14.25 -8.12
C VAL A 530 6.24 13.06 -7.26
N GLY A 531 5.71 11.90 -7.59
CA GLY A 531 6.02 10.60 -7.00
C GLY A 531 6.29 9.56 -8.09
N PHE A 532 6.03 8.30 -7.81
CA PHE A 532 6.21 7.20 -8.76
C PHE A 532 5.48 5.94 -8.31
N ARG A 533 5.27 5.03 -9.24
CA ARG A 533 4.95 3.63 -8.95
C ARG A 533 5.95 2.71 -9.61
N VAL A 534 6.04 1.47 -9.13
CA VAL A 534 6.97 0.48 -9.67
C VAL A 534 6.27 -0.52 -10.58
N ALA A 535 7.03 -1.06 -11.53
CA ALA A 535 6.65 -2.17 -12.38
C ALA A 535 7.78 -3.18 -12.42
N ARG A 536 7.52 -4.40 -12.90
CA ARG A 536 8.55 -5.39 -13.19
C ARG A 536 8.19 -6.27 -14.37
N SER A 537 9.20 -6.76 -15.04
CA SER A 537 9.02 -7.78 -16.08
C SER A 537 8.61 -9.10 -15.43
N ILE A 538 7.65 -9.80 -16.04
CA ILE A 538 7.19 -11.11 -15.57
C ILE A 538 7.49 -12.19 -16.62
N SER A 539 7.80 -13.40 -16.16
CA SER A 539 7.99 -14.54 -17.04
C SER A 539 6.66 -15.03 -17.61
N GLN A 540 6.69 -15.71 -18.75
CA GLN A 540 5.46 -16.30 -19.33
C GLN A 540 4.74 -17.29 -18.40
N GLY A 541 5.42 -17.81 -17.39
CA GLY A 541 4.83 -18.66 -16.35
C GLY A 541 4.02 -17.89 -15.31
N GLU A 542 4.39 -16.64 -15.02
CA GLU A 542 3.71 -15.77 -14.05
C GLU A 542 2.44 -15.11 -14.63
N THR A 543 2.30 -15.07 -15.94
CA THR A 543 1.07 -14.59 -16.61
C THR A 543 -0.13 -15.52 -16.38
N ARG A 544 0.09 -16.71 -15.88
CA ARG A 544 -0.95 -17.50 -15.26
C ARG A 544 -1.19 -16.93 -13.86
N VAL A 545 -2.13 -15.97 -13.74
CA VAL A 545 -2.98 -15.98 -12.55
C VAL A 545 -3.30 -17.44 -12.34
N SER A 546 -2.94 -17.99 -11.20
CA SER A 546 -3.33 -19.34 -10.81
C SER A 546 -4.86 -19.37 -10.79
N ALA A 547 -5.46 -19.45 -11.96
CA ALA A 547 -6.70 -20.12 -12.10
C ALA A 547 -6.38 -21.53 -11.60
N THR A 548 -6.64 -21.78 -10.32
CA THR A 548 -6.86 -23.13 -9.83
C THR A 548 -7.60 -23.79 -10.96
N GLU A 549 -7.01 -24.78 -11.59
CA GLU A 549 -7.69 -25.58 -12.60
C GLU A 549 -8.97 -26.10 -11.92
N ILE A 550 -10.04 -25.33 -12.02
CA ILE A 550 -11.35 -25.91 -12.07
C ILE A 550 -11.18 -26.78 -13.29
N GLN A 551 -11.07 -28.09 -13.10
CA GLN A 551 -11.17 -29.04 -14.21
C GLN A 551 -12.50 -28.73 -14.88
N ASN A 552 -12.46 -27.80 -15.83
CA ASN A 552 -13.60 -27.52 -16.69
C ASN A 552 -13.92 -28.81 -17.38
N PRO A 553 -15.14 -29.30 -17.30
CA PRO A 553 -15.55 -30.44 -18.13
C PRO A 553 -15.15 -30.06 -19.56
N ALA A 554 -14.37 -30.93 -20.19
CA ALA A 554 -13.68 -30.66 -21.44
C ALA A 554 -14.59 -29.92 -22.44
N GLY A 555 -14.29 -28.66 -22.69
CA GLY A 555 -14.94 -27.83 -23.69
C GLY A 555 -15.91 -26.74 -23.24
N LEU A 556 -16.15 -26.52 -21.93
CA LEU A 556 -16.88 -25.33 -21.45
C LEU A 556 -15.94 -24.11 -21.46
N CYS A 557 -16.30 -23.07 -22.18
CA CYS A 557 -15.59 -21.80 -22.18
C CYS A 557 -16.52 -20.70 -21.67
N LEU A 558 -16.11 -20.06 -20.54
CA LEU A 558 -16.72 -18.82 -20.07
C LEU A 558 -16.03 -17.66 -20.79
N LEU A 559 -16.81 -16.85 -21.47
CA LEU A 559 -16.34 -15.60 -22.04
C LEU A 559 -16.35 -14.52 -20.97
N PRO A 560 -15.50 -13.47 -21.06
CA PRO A 560 -15.56 -12.34 -20.17
C PRO A 560 -16.98 -11.78 -20.12
N ASN A 561 -17.47 -11.49 -18.92
CA ASN A 561 -18.77 -10.85 -18.75
C ASN A 561 -18.75 -9.42 -19.30
N TYR A 562 -19.90 -8.98 -19.82
CA TYR A 562 -20.06 -7.63 -20.33
C TYR A 562 -21.38 -7.02 -19.82
N PRO A 563 -21.36 -5.77 -19.30
CA PRO A 563 -20.20 -4.95 -18.98
C PRO A 563 -19.44 -5.47 -17.75
N ASN A 564 -18.15 -5.16 -17.68
CA ASN A 564 -17.29 -5.44 -16.52
C ASN A 564 -16.59 -4.12 -16.10
N PRO A 565 -16.76 -3.62 -14.86
CA PRO A 565 -17.41 -4.27 -13.72
C PRO A 565 -18.95 -4.36 -13.84
N PHE A 566 -19.55 -5.16 -12.96
CA PHE A 566 -20.99 -5.40 -12.95
C PHE A 566 -21.78 -4.11 -12.69
N ASN A 567 -22.63 -3.75 -13.67
CA ASN A 567 -23.73 -2.83 -13.46
C ASN A 567 -24.97 -3.60 -12.99
N ALA A 568 -26.12 -2.90 -12.86
CA ALA A 568 -27.38 -3.52 -12.43
C ALA A 568 -27.80 -4.75 -13.27
N THR A 569 -27.26 -4.90 -14.48
CA THR A 569 -27.37 -6.07 -15.34
C THR A 569 -26.05 -6.35 -16.04
N THR A 570 -25.62 -7.61 -16.03
CA THR A 570 -24.46 -8.07 -16.79
C THR A 570 -24.85 -9.28 -17.64
N ILE A 571 -24.22 -9.42 -18.81
CA ILE A 571 -24.39 -10.58 -19.68
C ILE A 571 -23.23 -11.52 -19.44
N ILE A 572 -23.52 -12.75 -19.00
CA ILE A 572 -22.56 -13.84 -18.91
C ILE A 572 -22.74 -14.71 -20.15
N SER A 573 -21.75 -14.73 -21.02
CA SER A 573 -21.74 -15.54 -22.22
C SER A 573 -20.87 -16.78 -22.04
N PHE A 574 -21.32 -17.92 -22.54
CA PHE A 574 -20.54 -19.16 -22.49
C PHE A 574 -20.78 -19.97 -23.77
N ARG A 575 -19.84 -20.82 -24.09
CA ARG A 575 -19.93 -21.73 -25.22
C ARG A 575 -19.91 -23.16 -24.70
N LEU A 576 -20.92 -23.94 -25.10
CA LEU A 576 -20.96 -25.38 -24.85
C LEU A 576 -20.38 -26.14 -26.04
N PRO A 577 -19.63 -27.22 -25.82
CA PRO A 577 -19.10 -28.07 -26.90
C PRO A 577 -20.20 -28.92 -27.56
N LYS A 578 -21.32 -29.15 -26.87
CA LYS A 578 -22.51 -29.82 -27.36
C LYS A 578 -23.76 -29.14 -26.79
N ALA A 579 -24.88 -29.25 -27.53
CA ALA A 579 -26.17 -28.76 -27.03
C ALA A 579 -26.51 -29.49 -25.71
N GLY A 580 -26.82 -28.75 -24.67
CA GLY A 580 -27.19 -29.24 -23.35
C GLY A 580 -27.99 -28.18 -22.60
N ALA A 581 -28.75 -28.60 -21.59
CA ALA A 581 -29.45 -27.69 -20.71
C ALA A 581 -28.45 -27.09 -19.68
N VAL A 582 -28.58 -25.78 -19.44
CA VAL A 582 -27.86 -25.07 -18.37
C VAL A 582 -28.88 -24.76 -17.30
N THR A 583 -28.68 -25.31 -16.10
CA THR A 583 -29.51 -25.04 -14.91
C THR A 583 -28.79 -24.08 -13.99
#